data_c435dc88c3620dd723f796e8c6680ddc
#
_entry.id   c435dc88c3620dd723f796e8c6680ddc
#
_cell.length_a   1.000
_cell.length_b   1.000
_cell.length_c   1.000
_cell.angle_alpha   90.00
_cell.angle_beta   90.00
_cell.angle_gamma   90.00
#
_symmetry.space_group_name_H-M   'P 1'
#
loop_
_entity.id
_entity.type
_entity.pdbx_description
1 polymer ?
#
loop_
_entity_poly.entity_id
_entity_poly.type
_entity_poly.pdbx_seq_one_letter_code
_entity_poly.pdbx_strand_id
1 'polypeptide(L)' 'MLMLTRFEGETVVITPPAGPEIRVAVTQIGAKRVRLGFEAPAGVAIDREEIHQRKQREKRHG' A
#
# COMPACT_ATOMS: atom_id res chain seq x y z
N MET A 1 10.60 -7.08 -7.65
CA MET A 1 9.90 -5.80 -7.51
C MET A 1 8.39 -6.01 -7.53
N LEU A 2 7.69 -5.42 -6.61
CA LEU A 2 6.24 -5.44 -6.58
C LEU A 2 5.68 -4.30 -7.43
N MET A 3 4.74 -4.60 -8.30
CA MET A 3 4.10 -3.59 -9.15
C MET A 3 2.62 -3.49 -8.79
N LEU A 4 2.15 -2.28 -8.52
CA LEU A 4 0.75 -2.01 -8.20
C LEU A 4 0.23 -0.89 -9.09
N THR A 5 -1.00 -1.07 -9.59
CA THR A 5 -1.69 -0.02 -10.34
C THR A 5 -2.64 0.70 -9.38
N ARG A 6 -2.54 2.02 -9.33
CA ARG A 6 -3.40 2.83 -8.49
C ARG A 6 -4.01 3.96 -9.29
N PHE A 7 -5.23 4.30 -8.93
CA PHE A 7 -5.92 5.45 -9.52
C PHE A 7 -5.70 6.67 -8.63
N GLU A 8 -5.96 7.83 -9.21
CA GLU A 8 -5.90 9.08 -8.48
C GLU A 8 -6.76 9.01 -7.22
N GLY A 9 -6.23 9.48 -6.11
CA GLY A 9 -6.91 9.44 -4.83
C GLY A 9 -6.72 8.16 -4.02
N GLU A 10 -6.11 7.15 -4.61
CA GLU A 10 -5.90 5.88 -3.91
C GLU A 10 -4.56 5.85 -3.19
N THR A 11 -4.45 4.96 -2.22
CA THR A 11 -3.30 4.88 -1.32
C THR A 11 -2.71 3.47 -1.28
N VAL A 12 -1.40 3.41 -1.11
CA VAL A 12 -0.67 2.18 -0.81
C VAL A 12 -0.11 2.31 0.60
N VAL A 13 -0.21 1.24 1.38
CA VAL A 13 0.28 1.22 2.76
C VAL A 13 1.52 0.33 2.84
N ILE A 14 2.60 0.88 3.36
CA ILE A 14 3.85 0.15 3.58
C ILE A 14 3.97 -0.09 5.08
N THR A 15 4.07 -1.36 5.47
CA THR A 15 4.12 -1.75 6.88
C THR A 15 5.48 -2.40 7.15
N PRO A 16 6.41 -1.67 7.78
CA PRO A 16 7.69 -2.27 8.17
C PRO A 16 7.52 -3.23 9.34
N PRO A 17 8.48 -4.13 9.58
CA PRO A 17 8.39 -5.05 10.71
C PRO A 17 8.33 -4.34 12.06
N ALA A 18 8.95 -3.17 12.15
CA ALA A 18 8.92 -2.33 13.34
C ALA A 18 8.84 -0.88 12.90
N GLY A 19 8.07 -0.10 13.63
CA GLY A 19 7.90 1.31 13.33
C GLY A 19 6.54 1.60 12.71
N PRO A 20 6.27 2.86 12.43
CA PRO A 20 4.96 3.28 11.94
C PRO A 20 4.72 2.90 10.50
N GLU A 21 3.45 2.80 10.14
CA GLU A 21 3.04 2.60 8.76
C GLU A 21 3.40 3.82 7.91
N ILE A 22 3.73 3.57 6.65
CA ILE A 22 4.02 4.61 5.68
C ILE A 22 2.90 4.58 4.66
N ARG A 23 2.28 5.72 4.40
CA ARG A 23 1.20 5.81 3.42
C ARG A 23 1.67 6.61 2.22
N VAL A 24 1.48 6.04 1.03
CA VAL A 24 1.81 6.69 -0.24
C VAL A 24 0.50 6.92 -0.98
N ALA A 25 0.13 8.17 -1.14
CA ALA A 25 -1.11 8.55 -1.79
C ALA A 25 -0.85 9.06 -3.19
N VAL A 26 -1.67 8.61 -4.14
CA VAL A 26 -1.67 9.18 -5.49
C VAL A 26 -2.62 10.36 -5.47
N THR A 27 -2.07 11.58 -5.47
CA THR A 27 -2.88 12.77 -5.29
C THR A 27 -3.38 13.34 -6.62
N GLN A 28 -2.50 13.45 -7.60
CA GLN A 28 -2.85 14.07 -8.88
C GLN A 28 -1.95 13.51 -9.98
N ILE A 29 -2.56 13.09 -11.08
CA ILE A 29 -1.82 12.55 -12.22
C ILE A 29 -2.46 13.05 -13.51
N GLY A 30 -1.67 13.11 -14.59
CA GLY A 30 -2.17 13.46 -15.90
C GLY A 30 -2.97 12.36 -16.58
N ALA A 31 -2.86 11.12 -16.07
CA ALA A 31 -3.60 9.97 -16.56
C ALA A 31 -4.50 9.45 -15.45
N LYS A 32 -5.44 8.56 -15.79
CA LYS A 32 -6.39 8.04 -14.81
C LYS A 32 -5.72 7.12 -13.78
N ARG A 33 -4.61 6.52 -14.16
CA ARG A 33 -3.94 5.55 -13.28
C ARG A 33 -2.43 5.67 -13.41
N VAL A 34 -1.74 5.15 -12.41
CA VAL A 34 -0.29 5.10 -12.38
C VAL A 34 0.13 3.71 -11.94
N ARG A 35 1.26 3.28 -12.44
CA ARG A 35 1.84 1.99 -12.07
C ARG A 35 3.04 2.27 -11.18
N LEU A 36 3.00 1.73 -9.95
CA LEU A 36 4.02 1.96 -8.95
C LEU A 36 4.83 0.68 -8.73
N GLY A 37 6.15 0.82 -8.74
CA GLY A 37 7.05 -0.28 -8.44
C GLY A 37 7.68 -0.07 -7.07
N PHE A 38 7.74 -1.14 -6.28
CA PHE A 38 8.30 -1.10 -4.94
C PHE A 38 9.39 -2.13 -4.79
N GLU A 39 10.52 -1.70 -4.25
CA GLU A 39 11.59 -2.60 -3.83
C GLU A 39 11.72 -2.44 -2.32
N ALA A 40 11.66 -3.57 -1.60
CA ALA A 40 11.77 -3.55 -0.16
C ALA A 40 12.35 -4.87 0.32
N PRO A 41 13.06 -4.86 1.46
CA PRO A 41 13.56 -6.11 2.03
C PRO A 41 12.42 -7.01 2.50
N ALA A 42 12.73 -8.28 2.70
CA ALA A 42 11.77 -9.24 3.22
C ALA A 42 11.26 -8.76 4.58
N GLY A 43 10.00 -8.99 4.85
CA GLY A 43 9.38 -8.57 6.10
C GLY A 43 8.65 -7.24 6.02
N VAL A 44 8.84 -6.48 4.94
CA VAL A 44 8.09 -5.24 4.72
C VAL A 44 6.87 -5.57 3.88
N ALA A 45 5.69 -5.33 4.41
CA ALA A 45 4.44 -5.53 3.69
C ALA A 45 4.06 -4.28 2.93
N ILE A 46 3.66 -4.45 1.66
CA ILE A 46 3.22 -3.35 0.82
C ILE A 46 1.88 -3.75 0.25
N ASP A 47 0.82 -3.04 0.62
CA ASP A 47 -0.54 -3.39 0.26
C ASP A 47 -1.31 -2.19 -0.25
N ARG A 48 -2.23 -2.46 -1.18
CA ARG A 48 -3.26 -1.49 -1.49
C ARG A 48 -4.04 -1.22 -0.21
N GLU A 49 -4.48 0.00 -0.03
CA GLU A 49 -5.13 0.42 1.22
C GLU A 49 -6.30 -0.50 1.60
N GLU A 50 -7.14 -0.86 0.63
CA GLU A 50 -8.29 -1.70 0.89
C GLU A 50 -7.90 -3.09 1.39
N ILE A 51 -6.78 -3.63 0.90
CA ILE A 51 -6.26 -4.92 1.37
C ILE A 51 -5.69 -4.78 2.78
N HIS A 52 -4.99 -3.69 3.04
CA HIS A 52 -4.44 -3.42 4.36
C HIS A 52 -5.56 -3.34 5.40
N GLN A 53 -6.63 -2.64 5.10
CA GLN A 53 -7.78 -2.52 5.99
C GLN A 53 -8.43 -3.87 6.25
N ARG A 54 -8.51 -4.71 5.24
CA ARG A 54 -9.04 -6.07 5.37
C ARG A 54 -8.19 -6.90 6.34
N LYS A 55 -6.86 -6.83 6.20
CA LYS A 55 -5.95 -7.55 7.08
C LYS A 55 -6.10 -7.08 8.52
N GLN A 56 -6.26 -5.79 8.75
CA GLN A 56 -6.44 -5.25 10.09
C GLN A 56 -7.73 -5.76 10.71
N ARG A 57 -8.81 -5.82 9.94
CA ARG A 57 -10.09 -6.35 10.43
C ARG A 57 -9.99 -7.83 10.78
N GLU A 58 -9.31 -8.62 9.96
CA GLU A 58 -9.12 -10.04 10.23
C GLU A 58 -8.33 -10.27 11.52
N LYS A 59 -7.33 -9.46 11.77
CA LYS A 59 -6.55 -9.55 13.01
C LYS A 59 -7.39 -9.29 14.25
N ARG A 60 -8.40 -8.44 14.14
CA ARG A 60 -9.27 -8.11 15.27
C ARG A 60 -10.18 -9.26 15.66
N HIS A 61 -10.43 -10.18 14.76
CA HIS A 61 -11.29 -11.33 15.02
C HIS A 61 -10.53 -12.50 15.63
N GLY A 62 -9.23 -12.47 15.56
CA GLY A 62 -8.39 -13.52 16.12
C GLY A 62 -8.20 -13.37 17.61
#